data_7cb709fc16d01be11cf0db553b34b184
#
_entry.id   7cb709fc16d01be11cf0db553b34b184
#
_cell.length_a   1.000
_cell.length_b   1.000
_cell.length_c   1.000
_cell.angle_alpha   90.00
_cell.angle_beta   90.00
_cell.angle_gamma   90.00
#
_symmetry.space_group_name_H-M   'P 1'
#
loop_
_entity.id
_entity.type
_entity.pdbx_description
1 polymer ?
#
loop_
_entity_poly.entity_id
_entity_poly.type
_entity_poly.pdbx_seq_one_letter_code
_entity_poly.pdbx_strand_id
1 'polypeptide(L)'
;MIHLEEIGELLEAADLQGPVAEELPRYLERIQDDPVLREDIEERSFSLLYSNILSPPSDWINSEDFLGDEGYLHNLLSVLNTLPIAFETHNRLNVPSGITRETFADIGRWTEYFQKEKGKYGLSTRITWWFTRHIQARLFSLGRLQFFIRPFPGTVLVLVNRAGETRLVARDGMACGPDGLLSENNPVFRTKYETGGEGFRGHPVLDGFVQAEKKFYPRFQWRLAVGKAFPLLDIHIPSGSSLSFESCADSIRRAYDFFPDHFYDYPFRGFMCESWFLDPRYKEVLSPESNILKFAAKLNLYPHGQNSNEGFWRVFGEGAESLAQAPRKTRMQKAVAAYLESGGKLTAGGGIVLNTEKPWGVSPPQDLLL
;
A
#
# COMPACT_ATOMS: atom_id res chain seq x y z
N MET A 1 20.54 -4.94 21.07
CA MET A 1 21.03 -4.08 19.96
C MET A 1 22.00 -4.86 19.07
N ILE A 2 22.03 -4.60 17.75
CA ILE A 2 22.95 -5.22 16.78
C ILE A 2 24.41 -4.96 17.18
N HIS A 3 25.29 -5.94 16.96
CA HIS A 3 26.72 -5.80 17.09
C HIS A 3 27.38 -5.49 15.71
N LEU A 4 28.53 -4.80 15.74
CA LEU A 4 29.26 -4.46 14.51
C LEU A 4 29.61 -5.68 13.64
N GLU A 5 29.83 -6.83 14.25
CA GLU A 5 30.14 -8.09 13.58
C GLU A 5 28.95 -8.62 12.76
N GLU A 6 27.71 -8.28 13.15
CA GLU A 6 26.46 -8.74 12.52
C GLU A 6 25.98 -7.80 11.41
N ILE A 7 26.44 -6.54 11.40
CA ILE A 7 25.89 -5.50 10.52
C ILE A 7 26.01 -5.85 9.03
N GLY A 8 27.10 -6.54 8.65
CA GLY A 8 27.34 -6.92 7.25
C GLY A 8 26.27 -7.84 6.67
N GLU A 9 25.83 -8.85 7.43
CA GLU A 9 24.77 -9.77 7.02
C GLU A 9 23.41 -9.05 6.90
N LEU A 10 23.14 -8.09 7.79
CA LEU A 10 21.91 -7.31 7.77
C LEU A 10 21.87 -6.32 6.61
N LEU A 11 23.01 -5.72 6.25
CA LEU A 11 23.14 -4.86 5.07
C LEU A 11 22.86 -5.66 3.79
N GLU A 12 23.41 -6.87 3.67
CA GLU A 12 23.14 -7.75 2.54
C GLU A 12 21.66 -8.16 2.47
N ALA A 13 21.07 -8.56 3.60
CA ALA A 13 19.68 -8.98 3.69
C ALA A 13 18.70 -7.86 3.34
N ALA A 14 19.04 -6.61 3.65
CA ALA A 14 18.27 -5.42 3.37
C ALA A 14 18.56 -4.80 1.99
N ASP A 15 19.43 -5.42 1.18
CA ASP A 15 19.92 -4.91 -0.11
C ASP A 15 20.48 -3.47 -0.02
N LEU A 16 21.24 -3.21 1.03
CA LEU A 16 21.87 -1.91 1.29
C LEU A 16 23.29 -1.92 0.72
N GLN A 17 23.54 -1.04 -0.24
CA GLN A 17 24.81 -0.95 -0.97
C GLN A 17 25.29 0.49 -1.07
N GLY A 18 26.54 0.64 -1.53
CA GLY A 18 27.14 1.96 -1.74
C GLY A 18 27.40 2.73 -0.44
N PRO A 19 27.34 4.07 -0.47
CA PRO A 19 27.75 4.90 0.68
C PRO A 19 26.98 4.64 1.98
N VAL A 20 25.70 4.25 1.92
CA VAL A 20 24.92 3.93 3.14
C VAL A 20 25.49 2.71 3.87
N ALA A 21 26.03 1.72 3.13
CA ALA A 21 26.66 0.55 3.70
C ALA A 21 28.00 0.86 4.40
N GLU A 22 28.61 2.01 4.08
CA GLU A 22 29.81 2.51 4.76
C GLU A 22 29.47 3.43 5.96
N GLU A 23 28.47 4.27 5.79
CA GLU A 23 28.08 5.26 6.82
C GLU A 23 27.38 4.61 8.02
N LEU A 24 26.57 3.58 7.80
CA LEU A 24 25.79 2.96 8.87
C LEU A 24 26.65 2.23 9.92
N PRO A 25 27.70 1.45 9.57
CA PRO A 25 28.62 0.90 10.55
C PRO A 25 29.35 1.99 11.35
N ARG A 26 29.76 3.09 10.71
CA ARG A 26 30.39 4.23 11.41
C ARG A 26 29.43 4.90 12.40
N TYR A 27 28.16 5.01 12.01
CA TYR A 27 27.12 5.53 12.90
C TYR A 27 26.92 4.58 14.08
N LEU A 28 26.81 3.27 13.85
CA LEU A 28 26.68 2.26 14.89
C LEU A 28 27.87 2.29 15.88
N GLU A 29 29.11 2.35 15.37
CA GLU A 29 30.32 2.46 16.20
C GLU A 29 30.28 3.69 17.11
N ARG A 30 29.86 4.85 16.58
CA ARG A 30 29.80 6.09 17.34
C ARG A 30 28.76 6.06 18.48
N ILE A 31 27.61 5.41 18.28
CA ILE A 31 26.55 5.37 19.29
C ILE A 31 26.71 4.22 20.28
N GLN A 32 27.71 3.33 20.12
CA GLN A 32 27.92 2.20 21.03
C GLN A 32 28.12 2.64 22.49
N ASP A 33 28.77 3.76 22.70
CA ASP A 33 29.06 4.31 24.02
C ASP A 33 28.01 5.34 24.51
N ASP A 34 26.94 5.59 23.69
CA ASP A 34 25.84 6.48 24.06
C ASP A 34 24.62 5.67 24.55
N PRO A 35 24.39 5.57 25.86
CA PRO A 35 23.29 4.76 26.38
C PRO A 35 21.92 5.31 26.01
N VAL A 36 21.77 6.63 25.80
CA VAL A 36 20.49 7.26 25.47
C VAL A 36 20.08 6.91 24.02
N LEU A 37 21.02 7.00 23.08
CA LEU A 37 20.74 6.65 21.69
C LEU A 37 20.52 5.15 21.49
N ARG A 38 21.23 4.34 22.28
CA ARG A 38 21.01 2.88 22.26
C ARG A 38 19.63 2.49 22.78
N GLU A 39 19.20 3.08 23.90
CA GLU A 39 17.88 2.86 24.48
C GLU A 39 16.79 3.29 23.50
N ASP A 40 16.93 4.46 22.85
CA ASP A 40 15.95 4.92 21.83
C ASP A 40 15.85 3.94 20.64
N ILE A 41 16.98 3.38 20.14
CA ILE A 41 16.93 2.34 19.09
C ILE A 41 16.18 1.09 19.58
N GLU A 42 16.44 0.65 20.81
CA GLU A 42 15.79 -0.54 21.36
C GLU A 42 14.28 -0.32 21.54
N GLU A 43 13.85 0.85 22.03
CA GLU A 43 12.44 1.22 22.16
C GLU A 43 11.74 1.33 20.80
N ARG A 44 12.40 1.94 19.81
CA ARG A 44 11.89 2.01 18.44
C ARG A 44 11.75 0.62 17.83
N SER A 45 12.78 -0.20 17.96
CA SER A 45 12.75 -1.58 17.48
C SER A 45 11.65 -2.40 18.15
N PHE A 46 11.47 -2.25 19.46
CA PHE A 46 10.37 -2.87 20.19
C PHE A 46 9.00 -2.41 19.65
N SER A 47 8.85 -1.12 19.41
CA SER A 47 7.62 -0.57 18.82
C SER A 47 7.34 -1.10 17.42
N LEU A 48 8.37 -1.23 16.57
CA LEU A 48 8.24 -1.81 15.23
C LEU A 48 7.82 -3.29 15.28
N LEU A 49 8.29 -4.03 16.26
CA LEU A 49 7.99 -5.46 16.42
C LEU A 49 6.59 -5.72 16.97
N TYR A 50 6.09 -4.89 17.90
CA TYR A 50 4.94 -5.27 18.75
C TYR A 50 3.78 -4.28 18.77
N SER A 51 3.94 -3.06 18.22
CA SER A 51 2.85 -2.08 18.20
C SER A 51 1.86 -2.29 17.04
N ASN A 52 0.83 -1.48 17.01
CA ASN A 52 -0.20 -1.55 15.97
C ASN A 52 0.40 -1.27 14.59
N ILE A 53 0.24 -2.19 13.67
CA ILE A 53 0.77 -2.12 12.29
C ILE A 53 0.19 -0.96 11.44
N LEU A 54 -0.99 -0.46 11.78
CA LEU A 54 -1.70 0.53 10.99
C LEU A 54 -1.38 1.97 11.39
N SER A 55 -0.93 2.19 12.62
CA SER A 55 -0.63 3.52 13.13
C SER A 55 0.53 3.48 14.13
N PRO A 56 1.46 4.44 14.08
CA PRO A 56 2.51 4.54 15.10
C PRO A 56 1.90 4.86 16.48
N PRO A 57 2.62 4.57 17.56
CA PRO A 57 2.28 5.07 18.90
C PRO A 57 2.14 6.59 18.90
N SER A 58 1.32 7.13 19.80
CA SER A 58 1.08 8.58 19.89
C SER A 58 2.33 9.39 20.31
N ASP A 59 3.28 8.72 20.94
CA ASP A 59 4.57 9.25 21.39
C ASP A 59 5.74 8.96 20.43
N TRP A 60 5.43 8.46 19.22
CA TRP A 60 6.42 8.23 18.18
C TRP A 60 6.99 9.55 17.66
N ILE A 61 8.18 9.93 18.16
CA ILE A 61 8.88 11.18 17.83
C ILE A 61 9.71 10.99 16.55
N ASN A 62 9.81 12.04 15.73
CA ASN A 62 10.71 12.03 14.59
C ASN A 62 12.16 12.11 15.05
N SER A 63 12.99 11.15 14.68
CA SER A 63 14.41 11.14 15.01
C SER A 63 15.16 12.34 14.43
N GLU A 64 14.75 12.79 13.27
CA GLU A 64 15.29 13.96 12.59
C GLU A 64 15.09 15.27 13.36
N ASP A 65 14.10 15.34 14.25
CA ASP A 65 13.82 16.56 15.05
C ASP A 65 14.85 16.77 16.16
N PHE A 66 15.52 15.71 16.64
CA PHE A 66 16.53 15.83 17.70
C PHE A 66 17.93 15.41 17.28
N LEU A 67 18.09 14.62 16.20
CA LEU A 67 19.39 14.19 15.68
C LEU A 67 19.76 14.88 14.34
N GLY A 68 18.86 15.70 13.78
CA GLY A 68 19.07 16.27 12.47
C GLY A 68 19.24 15.18 11.39
N ASP A 69 20.24 15.32 10.52
CA ASP A 69 20.48 14.36 9.45
C ASP A 69 20.85 12.96 9.92
N GLU A 70 21.40 12.81 11.09
CA GLU A 70 21.73 11.51 11.67
C GLU A 70 20.48 10.72 12.08
N GLY A 71 19.38 11.40 12.33
CA GLY A 71 18.08 10.78 12.60
C GLY A 71 17.64 9.82 11.50
N TYR A 72 18.05 10.04 10.26
CA TYR A 72 17.74 9.12 9.16
C TYR A 72 18.51 7.80 9.24
N LEU A 73 19.79 7.84 9.64
CA LEU A 73 20.59 6.62 9.90
C LEU A 73 20.09 5.91 11.15
N HIS A 74 19.70 6.67 12.18
CA HIS A 74 19.10 6.16 13.40
C HIS A 74 17.81 5.37 13.14
N ASN A 75 16.95 5.91 12.30
CA ASN A 75 15.74 5.24 11.84
C ASN A 75 16.04 3.94 11.07
N LEU A 76 17.01 3.99 10.15
CA LEU A 76 17.41 2.80 9.39
C LEU A 76 17.98 1.73 10.32
N LEU A 77 18.85 2.12 11.28
CA LEU A 77 19.43 1.19 12.26
C LEU A 77 18.34 0.57 13.14
N SER A 78 17.32 1.34 13.55
CA SER A 78 16.18 0.82 14.30
C SER A 78 15.41 -0.26 13.54
N VAL A 79 15.26 -0.12 12.21
CA VAL A 79 14.65 -1.15 11.34
C VAL A 79 15.57 -2.38 11.28
N LEU A 80 16.85 -2.21 10.99
CA LEU A 80 17.80 -3.33 10.90
C LEU A 80 17.89 -4.11 12.21
N ASN A 81 17.82 -3.42 13.35
CA ASN A 81 17.84 -4.05 14.68
C ASN A 81 16.67 -5.04 14.91
N THR A 82 15.59 -4.96 14.12
CA THR A 82 14.47 -5.90 14.19
C THR A 82 14.66 -7.15 13.33
N LEU A 83 15.57 -7.13 12.35
CA LEU A 83 15.66 -8.17 11.32
C LEU A 83 15.95 -9.58 11.86
N PRO A 84 16.81 -9.78 12.90
CA PRO A 84 17.00 -11.12 13.45
C PRO A 84 15.70 -11.76 13.93
N ILE A 85 14.83 -11.00 14.64
CA ILE A 85 13.53 -11.47 15.12
C ILE A 85 12.55 -11.66 13.95
N ALA A 86 12.58 -10.76 12.96
CA ALA A 86 11.75 -10.87 11.78
C ALA A 86 12.11 -12.12 10.95
N PHE A 87 13.39 -12.44 10.79
CA PHE A 87 13.83 -13.66 10.12
C PHE A 87 13.43 -14.93 10.86
N GLU A 88 13.54 -14.93 12.20
CA GLU A 88 13.04 -16.03 13.02
C GLU A 88 11.52 -16.21 12.85
N THR A 89 10.78 -15.12 12.75
CA THR A 89 9.34 -15.15 12.49
C THR A 89 9.02 -15.74 11.12
N HIS A 90 9.73 -15.34 10.06
CA HIS A 90 9.60 -15.92 8.73
C HIS A 90 9.94 -17.42 8.74
N ASN A 91 11.01 -17.83 9.43
CA ASN A 91 11.39 -19.24 9.56
C ASN A 91 10.29 -20.05 10.26
N ARG A 92 9.70 -19.56 11.34
CA ARG A 92 8.58 -20.22 12.04
C ARG A 92 7.33 -20.38 11.15
N LEU A 93 7.11 -19.44 10.24
CA LEU A 93 6.04 -19.51 9.23
C LEU A 93 6.43 -20.35 8.01
N ASN A 94 7.62 -20.95 7.98
CA ASN A 94 8.19 -21.68 6.87
C ASN A 94 8.27 -20.85 5.57
N VAL A 95 8.41 -19.52 5.65
CA VAL A 95 8.56 -18.65 4.47
C VAL A 95 9.85 -19.00 3.74
N PRO A 96 9.81 -19.27 2.43
CA PRO A 96 11.02 -19.54 1.64
C PRO A 96 12.03 -18.37 1.75
N SER A 97 13.31 -18.69 1.93
CA SER A 97 14.37 -17.69 2.11
C SER A 97 14.48 -16.67 0.97
N GLY A 98 14.13 -17.08 -0.26
CA GLY A 98 14.06 -16.17 -1.41
C GLY A 98 12.96 -15.10 -1.23
N ILE A 99 11.80 -15.46 -0.69
CA ILE A 99 10.70 -14.51 -0.41
C ILE A 99 11.07 -13.60 0.76
N THR A 100 11.72 -14.13 1.79
CA THR A 100 12.24 -13.32 2.90
C THR A 100 13.20 -12.24 2.37
N ARG A 101 14.18 -12.64 1.57
CA ARG A 101 15.14 -11.70 0.94
C ARG A 101 14.45 -10.68 0.05
N GLU A 102 13.55 -11.11 -0.84
CA GLU A 102 12.79 -10.22 -1.73
C GLU A 102 11.95 -9.21 -0.94
N THR A 103 11.40 -9.62 0.21
CA THR A 103 10.61 -8.77 1.10
C THR A 103 11.45 -7.70 1.78
N PHE A 104 12.58 -8.06 2.38
CA PHE A 104 13.43 -7.10 3.10
C PHE A 104 14.32 -6.25 2.20
N ALA A 105 14.55 -6.65 0.94
CA ALA A 105 15.17 -5.78 -0.07
C ALA A 105 14.38 -4.47 -0.32
N ASP A 106 13.15 -4.37 0.16
CA ASP A 106 12.39 -3.11 0.13
C ASP A 106 13.05 -2.01 0.97
N ILE A 107 13.83 -2.35 2.00
CA ILE A 107 14.59 -1.40 2.82
C ILE A 107 15.61 -0.66 1.93
N GLY A 108 16.36 -1.41 1.11
CA GLY A 108 17.31 -0.83 0.16
C GLY A 108 16.63 0.10 -0.84
N ARG A 109 15.50 -0.33 -1.45
CA ARG A 109 14.71 0.49 -2.39
C ARG A 109 14.26 1.82 -1.79
N TRP A 110 13.79 1.82 -0.54
CA TRP A 110 13.38 3.04 0.14
C TRP A 110 14.56 3.93 0.53
N THR A 111 15.68 3.34 0.92
CA THR A 111 16.92 4.06 1.22
C THR A 111 17.50 4.73 -0.02
N GLU A 112 17.53 4.03 -1.17
CA GLU A 112 17.92 4.61 -2.46
C GLU A 112 16.98 5.73 -2.90
N TYR A 113 15.67 5.52 -2.79
CA TYR A 113 14.68 6.56 -3.07
C TYR A 113 14.92 7.81 -2.22
N PHE A 114 15.12 7.62 -0.92
CA PHE A 114 15.36 8.71 0.02
C PHE A 114 16.66 9.48 -0.30
N GLN A 115 17.72 8.76 -0.60
CA GLN A 115 19.00 9.36 -1.02
C GLN A 115 18.82 10.22 -2.30
N LYS A 116 18.09 9.68 -3.28
CA LYS A 116 17.84 10.38 -4.54
C LYS A 116 17.01 11.66 -4.36
N GLU A 117 16.02 11.63 -3.49
CA GLU A 117 15.11 12.77 -3.26
C GLU A 117 15.69 13.82 -2.30
N LYS A 118 16.41 13.39 -1.26
CA LYS A 118 16.90 14.25 -0.17
C LYS A 118 18.40 14.45 -0.16
N GLY A 119 19.17 13.65 -0.89
CA GLY A 119 20.64 13.66 -0.83
C GLY A 119 21.20 13.14 0.51
N LYS A 120 20.39 12.43 1.31
CA LYS A 120 20.72 11.93 2.64
C LYS A 120 20.64 10.41 2.68
N TYR A 121 21.34 9.77 3.60
CA TYR A 121 21.31 8.33 3.80
C TYR A 121 20.40 7.94 4.96
N GLY A 122 19.61 6.89 4.79
CA GLY A 122 18.73 6.35 5.82
C GLY A 122 17.25 6.38 5.46
N LEU A 123 16.39 6.49 6.46
CA LEU A 123 14.95 6.48 6.32
C LEU A 123 14.32 7.64 7.10
N SER A 124 13.27 8.26 6.56
CA SER A 124 12.45 9.18 7.36
C SER A 124 11.62 8.39 8.39
N THR A 125 11.28 9.03 9.50
CA THR A 125 10.45 8.41 10.57
C THR A 125 9.14 7.83 10.03
N ARG A 126 8.50 8.49 9.08
CA ARG A 126 7.27 7.99 8.43
C ARG A 126 7.50 6.66 7.68
N ILE A 127 8.61 6.55 6.96
CA ILE A 127 8.94 5.33 6.20
C ILE A 127 9.42 4.22 7.14
N THR A 128 10.07 4.57 8.23
CA THR A 128 10.45 3.60 9.27
C THR A 128 9.23 2.82 9.76
N TRP A 129 8.12 3.52 10.03
CA TRP A 129 6.88 2.86 10.44
C TRP A 129 6.26 1.98 9.35
N TRP A 130 6.51 2.26 8.08
CA TRP A 130 6.07 1.40 6.98
C TRP A 130 6.59 -0.03 7.12
N PHE A 131 7.80 -0.22 7.64
CA PHE A 131 8.44 -1.52 7.78
C PHE A 131 7.84 -2.42 8.88
N THR A 132 6.97 -1.91 9.76
CA THR A 132 6.22 -2.78 10.69
C THR A 132 5.50 -3.91 9.97
N ARG A 133 5.03 -3.67 8.75
CA ARG A 133 4.31 -4.65 7.93
C ARG A 133 5.20 -5.81 7.50
N HIS A 134 6.44 -5.51 7.14
CA HIS A 134 7.46 -6.49 6.78
C HIS A 134 7.95 -7.25 8.02
N ILE A 135 8.32 -6.51 9.05
CA ILE A 135 8.87 -7.01 10.31
C ILE A 135 7.88 -7.96 11.02
N GLN A 136 6.61 -7.61 11.05
CA GLN A 136 5.57 -8.42 11.68
C GLN A 136 4.99 -9.51 10.76
N ALA A 137 5.67 -9.84 9.66
CA ALA A 137 5.28 -10.85 8.68
C ALA A 137 3.82 -10.70 8.19
N ARG A 138 3.43 -9.46 7.88
CA ARG A 138 2.12 -9.14 7.33
C ARG A 138 2.18 -8.69 5.87
N LEU A 139 3.36 -8.28 5.37
CA LEU A 139 3.57 -7.87 3.99
C LEU A 139 4.71 -8.68 3.39
N PHE A 140 4.48 -9.21 2.19
CA PHE A 140 5.45 -10.02 1.45
C PHE A 140 5.60 -9.49 0.03
N SER A 141 6.85 -9.42 -0.45
CA SER A 141 7.16 -9.15 -1.85
C SER A 141 7.11 -10.46 -2.64
N LEU A 142 6.25 -10.52 -3.66
CA LEU A 142 6.11 -11.70 -4.52
C LEU A 142 6.23 -11.25 -5.99
N GLY A 143 7.43 -11.05 -6.43
CA GLY A 143 7.74 -10.52 -7.76
C GLY A 143 7.48 -9.00 -7.87
N ARG A 144 6.68 -8.58 -8.85
CA ARG A 144 6.41 -7.14 -9.08
C ARG A 144 5.61 -6.46 -8.00
N LEU A 145 4.77 -7.21 -7.29
CA LEU A 145 3.82 -6.70 -6.31
C LEU A 145 4.19 -7.14 -4.89
N GLN A 146 3.75 -6.35 -3.94
CA GLN A 146 3.74 -6.70 -2.52
C GLN A 146 2.31 -6.93 -2.09
N PHE A 147 2.11 -7.85 -1.15
CA PHE A 147 0.79 -8.20 -0.64
C PHE A 147 0.77 -8.07 0.88
N PHE A 148 -0.12 -7.23 1.37
CA PHE A 148 -0.32 -7.00 2.78
C PHE A 148 -1.58 -7.72 3.26
N ILE A 149 -1.42 -8.57 4.27
CA ILE A 149 -2.52 -9.27 4.96
C ILE A 149 -3.31 -8.23 5.76
N ARG A 150 -4.43 -7.76 5.21
CA ARG A 150 -5.24 -6.73 5.82
C ARG A 150 -6.73 -6.98 5.55
N PRO A 151 -7.56 -7.07 6.61
CA PRO A 151 -9.01 -7.12 6.43
C PRO A 151 -9.51 -5.87 5.70
N PHE A 152 -10.51 -6.04 4.84
CA PHE A 152 -11.07 -4.93 4.08
C PHE A 152 -11.66 -3.84 5.01
N PRO A 153 -11.31 -2.56 4.85
CA PRO A 153 -11.78 -1.48 5.72
C PRO A 153 -13.28 -1.19 5.58
N GLY A 154 -13.92 -1.69 4.51
CA GLY A 154 -15.36 -1.54 4.30
C GLY A 154 -15.74 -0.23 3.63
N THR A 155 -14.89 0.31 2.77
CA THR A 155 -15.18 1.54 1.99
C THR A 155 -16.36 1.35 1.05
N VAL A 156 -16.55 0.14 0.53
CA VAL A 156 -17.69 -0.27 -0.27
C VAL A 156 -18.18 -1.65 0.16
N LEU A 157 -19.34 -2.06 -0.32
CA LEU A 157 -19.84 -3.42 -0.25
C LEU A 157 -19.74 -4.03 -1.65
N VAL A 158 -19.29 -5.26 -1.72
CA VAL A 158 -19.18 -6.00 -2.98
C VAL A 158 -20.28 -7.03 -3.03
N LEU A 159 -21.18 -6.87 -3.97
CA LEU A 159 -22.26 -7.81 -4.26
C LEU A 159 -21.92 -8.64 -5.48
N VAL A 160 -22.25 -9.92 -5.46
CA VAL A 160 -22.09 -10.84 -6.59
C VAL A 160 -23.41 -11.56 -6.86
N ASN A 161 -23.76 -11.69 -8.13
CA ASN A 161 -24.91 -12.48 -8.57
C ASN A 161 -24.51 -13.92 -8.99
N ARG A 162 -25.50 -14.73 -9.35
CA ARG A 162 -25.27 -16.13 -9.77
C ARG A 162 -24.53 -16.25 -11.12
N ALA A 163 -24.55 -15.20 -11.93
CA ALA A 163 -23.78 -15.16 -13.18
C ALA A 163 -22.32 -14.74 -12.96
N GLY A 164 -21.91 -14.43 -11.72
CA GLY A 164 -20.57 -13.97 -11.41
C GLY A 164 -20.36 -12.47 -11.61
N GLU A 165 -21.43 -11.71 -11.90
CA GLU A 165 -21.30 -10.26 -12.04
C GLU A 165 -21.09 -9.60 -10.68
N THR A 166 -20.12 -8.69 -10.61
CA THR A 166 -19.78 -7.90 -9.42
C THR A 166 -20.44 -6.53 -9.50
N ARG A 167 -20.95 -6.05 -8.37
CA ARG A 167 -21.43 -4.67 -8.18
C ARG A 167 -20.90 -4.10 -6.88
N LEU A 168 -20.41 -2.88 -6.95
CA LEU A 168 -20.02 -2.12 -5.78
C LEU A 168 -21.16 -1.22 -5.33
N VAL A 169 -21.37 -1.18 -4.02
CA VAL A 169 -22.33 -0.28 -3.36
C VAL A 169 -21.57 0.51 -2.30
N ALA A 170 -21.70 1.83 -2.33
CA ALA A 170 -21.05 2.71 -1.38
C ALA A 170 -21.51 2.41 0.06
N ARG A 171 -20.56 2.40 1.01
CA ARG A 171 -20.91 2.29 2.43
C ARG A 171 -21.80 3.45 2.89
N ASP A 172 -22.40 3.33 4.04
CA ASP A 172 -23.24 4.38 4.62
C ASP A 172 -22.42 5.63 5.00
N GLY A 173 -23.00 6.80 4.83
CA GLY A 173 -22.48 8.06 5.32
C GLY A 173 -21.38 8.74 4.50
N MET A 174 -20.99 8.24 3.32
CA MET A 174 -19.98 8.89 2.47
C MET A 174 -20.54 10.21 1.92
N ALA A 175 -19.81 11.30 2.13
CA ALA A 175 -20.12 12.62 1.57
C ALA A 175 -19.58 12.72 0.15
N CYS A 176 -20.45 12.90 -0.83
CA CYS A 176 -20.09 12.90 -2.26
C CYS A 176 -20.40 14.25 -2.91
N GLY A 177 -19.50 14.68 -3.79
CA GLY A 177 -19.67 15.82 -4.68
C GLY A 177 -20.59 15.52 -5.86
N PRO A 178 -20.79 16.50 -6.75
CA PRO A 178 -21.64 16.34 -7.94
C PRO A 178 -21.10 15.31 -8.94
N ASP A 179 -19.80 15.07 -8.92
CA ASP A 179 -19.10 14.09 -9.73
C ASP A 179 -19.14 12.66 -9.15
N GLY A 180 -19.70 12.48 -7.94
CA GLY A 180 -19.72 11.19 -7.26
C GLY A 180 -18.42 10.80 -6.55
N LEU A 181 -17.44 11.70 -6.46
CA LEU A 181 -16.24 11.51 -5.65
C LEU A 181 -16.43 12.06 -4.23
N LEU A 182 -15.52 11.66 -3.32
CA LEU A 182 -15.60 12.13 -1.93
C LEU A 182 -15.38 13.63 -1.83
N SER A 183 -16.24 14.32 -1.09
CA SER A 183 -16.22 15.77 -0.90
C SER A 183 -16.82 16.15 0.44
N GLU A 184 -16.00 16.17 1.50
CA GLU A 184 -16.47 16.53 2.85
C GLU A 184 -16.84 18.02 2.97
N ASN A 185 -16.12 18.90 2.26
CA ASN A 185 -16.33 20.34 2.35
C ASN A 185 -17.56 20.84 1.58
N ASN A 186 -17.94 20.13 0.48
CA ASN A 186 -19.06 20.52 -0.39
C ASN A 186 -19.86 19.30 -0.86
N PRO A 187 -20.44 18.52 0.04
CA PRO A 187 -21.22 17.35 -0.37
C PRO A 187 -22.55 17.77 -1.03
N VAL A 188 -22.86 17.17 -2.14
CA VAL A 188 -24.17 17.30 -2.81
C VAL A 188 -25.14 16.26 -2.26
N PHE A 189 -24.61 15.06 -1.90
CA PHE A 189 -25.40 14.03 -1.26
C PHE A 189 -24.55 13.20 -0.30
N ARG A 190 -25.24 12.50 0.61
CA ARG A 190 -24.61 11.48 1.47
C ARG A 190 -25.18 10.12 1.13
N THR A 191 -24.29 9.13 1.04
CA THR A 191 -24.70 7.76 0.75
C THR A 191 -25.50 7.18 1.91
N LYS A 192 -26.44 6.30 1.57
CA LYS A 192 -27.16 5.45 2.51
C LYS A 192 -27.19 4.03 1.98
N TYR A 193 -26.99 3.10 2.87
CA TYR A 193 -27.06 1.67 2.62
C TYR A 193 -28.07 1.03 3.57
N GLU A 194 -28.94 0.20 3.01
CA GLU A 194 -29.95 -0.53 3.74
C GLU A 194 -29.86 -2.02 3.38
N THR A 195 -29.93 -2.91 4.36
CA THR A 195 -29.98 -4.35 4.15
C THR A 195 -31.13 -4.97 4.95
N GLY A 196 -31.84 -5.88 4.33
CA GLY A 196 -32.97 -6.59 4.92
C GLY A 196 -33.17 -7.96 4.33
N GLY A 197 -34.22 -8.67 4.72
CA GLY A 197 -34.57 -9.98 4.20
C GLY A 197 -34.75 -10.00 2.68
N GLU A 198 -35.29 -8.94 2.10
CA GLU A 198 -35.59 -8.84 0.67
C GLU A 198 -34.33 -8.55 -0.19
N GLY A 199 -33.31 -7.85 0.36
CA GLY A 199 -32.13 -7.50 -0.42
C GLY A 199 -31.30 -6.38 0.16
N PHE A 200 -30.57 -5.75 -0.73
CA PHE A 200 -29.66 -4.63 -0.46
C PHE A 200 -30.14 -3.42 -1.23
N ARG A 201 -30.15 -2.24 -0.61
CA ARG A 201 -30.47 -0.97 -1.27
C ARG A 201 -29.39 0.04 -0.96
N GLY A 202 -28.82 0.69 -1.97
CA GLY A 202 -27.76 1.66 -1.76
C GLY A 202 -27.30 2.32 -3.05
N HIS A 203 -26.31 3.18 -2.93
CA HIS A 203 -25.74 3.95 -4.02
C HIS A 203 -24.70 3.09 -4.79
N PRO A 204 -24.93 2.76 -6.07
CA PRO A 204 -23.95 2.04 -6.86
C PRO A 204 -22.67 2.83 -7.02
N VAL A 205 -21.54 2.12 -7.14
CA VAL A 205 -20.28 2.72 -7.60
C VAL A 205 -20.01 2.19 -9.00
N LEU A 206 -19.88 3.08 -9.97
CA LEU A 206 -19.60 2.76 -11.35
C LEU A 206 -18.31 3.46 -11.78
N ASP A 207 -17.34 2.69 -12.25
CA ASP A 207 -16.04 3.20 -12.71
C ASP A 207 -15.31 4.13 -11.71
N GLY A 208 -15.52 3.90 -10.42
CA GLY A 208 -14.92 4.71 -9.35
C GLY A 208 -15.79 5.89 -8.87
N PHE A 209 -16.96 6.13 -9.45
CA PHE A 209 -17.87 7.23 -9.11
C PHE A 209 -19.14 6.72 -8.42
N VAL A 210 -19.48 7.27 -7.28
CA VAL A 210 -20.73 6.98 -6.55
C VAL A 210 -21.90 7.61 -7.27
N GLN A 211 -22.93 6.81 -7.57
CA GLN A 211 -24.14 7.31 -8.20
C GLN A 211 -25.10 7.89 -7.15
N ALA A 212 -25.68 9.05 -7.43
CA ALA A 212 -26.62 9.70 -6.52
C ALA A 212 -27.93 8.90 -6.35
N GLU A 213 -28.34 8.17 -7.38
CA GLU A 213 -29.55 7.35 -7.34
C GLU A 213 -29.29 5.99 -6.69
N LYS A 214 -30.13 5.60 -5.73
CA LYS A 214 -30.06 4.29 -5.09
C LYS A 214 -30.62 3.20 -6.00
N LYS A 215 -29.99 2.02 -5.96
CA LYS A 215 -30.49 0.79 -6.59
C LYS A 215 -30.83 -0.27 -5.55
N PHE A 216 -31.80 -1.13 -5.90
CA PHE A 216 -32.17 -2.29 -5.13
C PHE A 216 -31.58 -3.56 -5.77
N TYR A 217 -30.98 -4.39 -4.95
CA TYR A 217 -30.36 -5.64 -5.31
C TYR A 217 -31.06 -6.78 -4.54
N PRO A 218 -32.01 -7.51 -5.15
CA PRO A 218 -32.79 -8.52 -4.46
C PRO A 218 -31.91 -9.70 -4.02
N ARG A 219 -32.14 -10.21 -2.80
CA ARG A 219 -31.31 -11.25 -2.18
C ARG A 219 -31.37 -12.59 -2.91
N PHE A 220 -32.41 -12.87 -3.63
CA PHE A 220 -32.50 -14.09 -4.46
C PHE A 220 -31.56 -14.05 -5.70
N GLN A 221 -31.10 -12.85 -6.12
CA GLN A 221 -30.14 -12.67 -7.20
C GLN A 221 -28.74 -12.30 -6.72
N TRP A 222 -28.63 -11.53 -5.62
CA TRP A 222 -27.38 -10.94 -5.16
C TRP A 222 -27.04 -11.42 -3.74
N ARG A 223 -25.76 -11.74 -3.53
CA ARG A 223 -25.20 -12.02 -2.21
C ARG A 223 -24.07 -11.04 -1.89
N LEU A 224 -23.85 -10.80 -0.62
CA LEU A 224 -22.67 -10.05 -0.16
C LEU A 224 -21.43 -10.95 -0.32
N ALA A 225 -20.49 -10.55 -1.17
CA ALA A 225 -19.22 -11.24 -1.36
C ALA A 225 -18.13 -10.66 -0.45
N VAL A 226 -18.03 -9.32 -0.34
CA VAL A 226 -17.08 -8.63 0.54
C VAL A 226 -17.76 -7.45 1.23
N GLY A 227 -17.51 -7.35 2.52
CA GLY A 227 -17.88 -6.24 3.39
C GLY A 227 -16.75 -5.92 4.37
N LYS A 228 -16.99 -5.01 5.31
CA LYS A 228 -16.00 -4.64 6.33
C LYS A 228 -15.47 -5.89 7.07
N ALA A 229 -14.18 -5.92 7.30
CA ALA A 229 -13.42 -6.99 7.97
C ALA A 229 -13.33 -8.32 7.22
N PHE A 230 -13.81 -8.42 5.97
CA PHE A 230 -13.58 -9.60 5.14
C PHE A 230 -12.09 -9.71 4.76
N PRO A 231 -11.52 -10.93 4.71
CA PRO A 231 -10.13 -11.14 4.38
C PRO A 231 -9.85 -10.82 2.90
N LEU A 232 -8.96 -9.88 2.65
CA LEU A 232 -8.40 -9.52 1.34
C LEU A 232 -6.89 -9.38 1.46
N LEU A 233 -6.20 -9.46 0.33
CA LEU A 233 -4.80 -9.07 0.23
C LEU A 233 -4.73 -7.65 -0.37
N ASP A 234 -4.07 -6.74 0.34
CA ASP A 234 -3.88 -5.36 -0.12
C ASP A 234 -2.60 -5.28 -0.97
N ILE A 235 -2.77 -4.90 -2.23
CA ILE A 235 -1.68 -4.81 -3.20
C ILE A 235 -0.94 -3.50 -3.02
N HIS A 236 0.36 -3.60 -2.78
CA HIS A 236 1.29 -2.48 -2.83
C HIS A 236 2.23 -2.62 -4.02
N ILE A 237 2.59 -1.49 -4.63
CA ILE A 237 3.39 -1.44 -5.84
C ILE A 237 4.67 -0.67 -5.54
N PRO A 238 5.77 -1.37 -5.23
CA PRO A 238 7.05 -0.70 -4.98
C PRO A 238 7.55 0.00 -6.25
N SER A 239 8.44 0.99 -6.08
CA SER A 239 9.16 1.60 -7.19
C SER A 239 10.00 0.56 -7.94
N GLY A 240 10.38 0.85 -9.17
CA GLY A 240 11.26 -0.03 -9.98
C GLY A 240 10.67 -0.43 -11.32
N SER A 241 10.62 -1.73 -11.62
CA SER A 241 10.25 -2.26 -12.93
C SER A 241 8.83 -1.94 -13.37
N SER A 242 8.58 -2.09 -14.67
CA SER A 242 7.29 -1.82 -15.30
C SER A 242 6.14 -2.61 -14.66
N LEU A 243 4.98 -1.98 -14.55
CA LEU A 243 3.72 -2.59 -14.12
C LEU A 243 3.04 -3.25 -15.34
N SER A 244 3.69 -4.28 -15.93
CA SER A 244 3.12 -4.99 -17.07
C SER A 244 2.06 -5.99 -16.62
N PHE A 245 1.19 -6.40 -17.56
CA PHE A 245 0.18 -7.42 -17.29
C PHE A 245 0.82 -8.74 -16.81
N GLU A 246 1.88 -9.16 -17.48
CA GLU A 246 2.59 -10.42 -17.22
C GLU A 246 3.25 -10.42 -15.85
N SER A 247 3.91 -9.31 -15.47
CA SER A 247 4.54 -9.19 -14.16
C SER A 247 3.53 -9.17 -13.01
N CYS A 248 2.37 -8.53 -13.22
CA CYS A 248 1.27 -8.57 -12.26
C CYS A 248 0.65 -9.98 -12.17
N ALA A 249 0.41 -10.64 -13.31
CA ALA A 249 -0.12 -12.00 -13.36
C ALA A 249 0.80 -13.00 -12.65
N ASP A 250 2.12 -12.87 -12.83
CA ASP A 250 3.10 -13.69 -12.11
C ASP A 250 3.01 -13.46 -10.59
N SER A 251 2.94 -12.21 -10.15
CA SER A 251 2.79 -11.88 -8.73
C SER A 251 1.49 -12.43 -8.13
N ILE A 252 0.37 -12.36 -8.85
CA ILE A 252 -0.92 -12.94 -8.42
C ILE A 252 -0.82 -14.47 -8.30
N ARG A 253 -0.15 -15.14 -9.26
CA ARG A 253 0.07 -16.59 -9.19
C ARG A 253 0.87 -16.96 -7.96
N ARG A 254 1.99 -16.27 -7.72
CA ARG A 254 2.80 -16.47 -6.51
C ARG A 254 2.02 -16.22 -5.23
N ALA A 255 1.10 -15.25 -5.20
CA ALA A 255 0.25 -15.01 -4.05
C ALA A 255 -0.73 -16.17 -3.81
N TYR A 256 -1.31 -16.75 -4.87
CA TYR A 256 -2.17 -17.92 -4.76
C TYR A 256 -1.43 -19.19 -4.32
N ASP A 257 -0.14 -19.30 -4.65
CA ASP A 257 0.70 -20.41 -4.20
C ASP A 257 1.17 -20.19 -2.75
N PHE A 258 1.52 -18.96 -2.39
CA PHE A 258 2.16 -18.64 -1.12
C PHE A 258 1.18 -18.55 0.06
N PHE A 259 0.11 -17.76 -0.06
CA PHE A 259 -0.73 -17.44 1.10
C PHE A 259 -1.52 -18.65 1.65
N PRO A 260 -2.09 -19.56 0.85
CA PRO A 260 -2.75 -20.74 1.38
C PRO A 260 -1.82 -21.66 2.16
N ASP A 261 -0.55 -21.79 1.74
CA ASP A 261 0.44 -22.66 2.36
C ASP A 261 0.98 -22.12 3.69
N HIS A 262 1.10 -20.77 3.80
CA HIS A 262 1.74 -20.13 4.96
C HIS A 262 0.74 -19.42 5.89
N PHE A 263 -0.48 -19.12 5.41
CA PHE A 263 -1.54 -18.40 6.11
C PHE A 263 -2.89 -19.06 5.88
N TYR A 264 -2.99 -20.34 6.13
CA TYR A 264 -4.18 -21.16 5.90
C TYR A 264 -5.42 -20.69 6.69
N ASP A 265 -5.23 -19.98 7.80
CA ASP A 265 -6.27 -19.36 8.62
C ASP A 265 -6.77 -18.01 8.08
N TYR A 266 -6.21 -17.55 6.95
CA TYR A 266 -6.61 -16.34 6.26
C TYR A 266 -7.10 -16.62 4.83
N PRO A 267 -8.30 -17.23 4.66
CA PRO A 267 -8.85 -17.55 3.35
C PRO A 267 -9.33 -16.27 2.65
N PHE A 268 -8.41 -15.58 1.97
CA PHE A 268 -8.69 -14.31 1.33
C PHE A 268 -9.60 -14.47 0.10
N ARG A 269 -10.53 -13.51 -0.08
CA ARG A 269 -11.57 -13.55 -1.11
C ARG A 269 -11.20 -12.82 -2.40
N GLY A 270 -10.07 -12.16 -2.41
CA GLY A 270 -9.61 -11.36 -3.53
C GLY A 270 -8.54 -10.38 -3.11
N PHE A 271 -8.31 -9.42 -3.97
CA PHE A 271 -7.29 -8.40 -3.81
C PHE A 271 -7.92 -7.02 -3.79
N MET A 272 -7.34 -6.11 -3.03
CA MET A 272 -7.64 -4.68 -3.07
C MET A 272 -6.36 -3.90 -3.32
N CYS A 273 -6.50 -2.67 -3.76
CA CYS A 273 -5.41 -1.71 -3.87
C CYS A 273 -5.99 -0.32 -3.61
N GLU A 274 -5.40 0.44 -2.70
CA GLU A 274 -5.76 1.82 -2.44
C GLU A 274 -4.56 2.70 -2.77
N SER A 275 -4.70 3.56 -3.80
CA SER A 275 -3.56 4.31 -4.32
C SER A 275 -3.98 5.61 -5.01
N TRP A 276 -3.06 6.56 -5.02
CA TRP A 276 -3.20 7.81 -5.72
C TRP A 276 -3.48 7.64 -7.23
N PHE A 277 -2.88 6.65 -7.89
CA PHE A 277 -3.04 6.43 -9.33
C PHE A 277 -4.33 5.67 -9.70
N LEU A 278 -5.13 5.26 -8.73
CA LEU A 278 -6.46 4.68 -8.95
C LEU A 278 -7.59 5.71 -8.92
N ASP A 279 -7.28 7.00 -8.84
CA ASP A 279 -8.26 8.05 -9.09
C ASP A 279 -8.86 7.86 -10.49
N PRO A 280 -10.18 7.71 -10.63
CA PRO A 280 -10.80 7.38 -11.92
C PRO A 280 -10.59 8.46 -12.99
N ARG A 281 -10.25 9.70 -12.58
CA ARG A 281 -9.96 10.82 -13.51
C ARG A 281 -8.64 10.66 -14.25
N TYR A 282 -7.75 9.75 -13.83
CA TYR A 282 -6.55 9.44 -14.63
C TYR A 282 -6.89 8.93 -16.05
N LYS A 283 -8.10 8.45 -16.30
CA LYS A 283 -8.59 8.13 -17.66
C LYS A 283 -8.57 9.36 -18.59
N GLU A 284 -8.76 10.56 -18.04
CA GLU A 284 -8.72 11.82 -18.80
C GLU A 284 -7.30 12.38 -18.95
N VAL A 285 -6.39 11.94 -18.09
CA VAL A 285 -5.03 12.50 -17.96
C VAL A 285 -4.00 11.65 -18.71
N LEU A 286 -4.10 10.33 -18.61
CA LEU A 286 -3.11 9.40 -19.14
C LEU A 286 -3.56 8.77 -20.46
N SER A 287 -2.56 8.42 -21.30
CA SER A 287 -2.82 7.63 -22.51
C SER A 287 -3.48 6.29 -22.14
N PRO A 288 -4.47 5.82 -22.92
CA PRO A 288 -5.08 4.49 -22.76
C PRO A 288 -4.07 3.33 -22.73
N GLU A 289 -2.91 3.52 -23.36
CA GLU A 289 -1.82 2.54 -23.37
C GLU A 289 -0.98 2.53 -22.08
N SER A 290 -1.25 3.43 -21.14
CA SER A 290 -0.56 3.49 -19.85
C SER A 290 -0.76 2.19 -19.06
N ASN A 291 0.34 1.64 -18.54
CA ASN A 291 0.27 0.48 -17.65
C ASN A 291 -0.54 0.76 -16.37
N ILE A 292 -0.59 2.00 -15.92
CA ILE A 292 -1.43 2.44 -14.80
C ILE A 292 -2.91 2.22 -15.13
N LEU A 293 -3.37 2.68 -16.30
CA LEU A 293 -4.76 2.48 -16.71
C LEU A 293 -5.08 1.01 -16.99
N LYS A 294 -4.13 0.27 -17.58
CA LYS A 294 -4.27 -1.17 -17.79
C LYS A 294 -4.37 -1.95 -16.47
N PHE A 295 -3.62 -1.54 -15.44
CA PHE A 295 -3.74 -2.09 -14.10
C PHE A 295 -5.10 -1.73 -13.47
N ALA A 296 -5.48 -0.46 -13.47
CA ALA A 296 -6.75 0.02 -12.93
C ALA A 296 -7.97 -0.67 -13.57
N ALA A 297 -7.91 -0.96 -14.88
CA ALA A 297 -8.96 -1.68 -15.61
C ALA A 297 -9.16 -3.14 -15.17
N LYS A 298 -8.27 -3.71 -14.35
CA LYS A 298 -8.43 -5.05 -13.75
C LYS A 298 -9.15 -5.03 -12.41
N LEU A 299 -9.49 -3.85 -11.92
CA LEU A 299 -10.11 -3.64 -10.62
C LEU A 299 -11.50 -3.00 -10.78
N ASN A 300 -12.41 -3.36 -9.91
CA ASN A 300 -13.65 -2.62 -9.70
C ASN A 300 -13.31 -1.39 -8.86
N LEU A 301 -13.26 -0.21 -9.47
CA LEU A 301 -12.81 1.02 -8.83
C LEU A 301 -13.86 1.60 -7.88
N TYR A 302 -13.39 2.23 -6.79
CA TYR A 302 -14.21 2.99 -5.85
C TYR A 302 -13.47 4.24 -5.34
N PRO A 303 -14.18 5.30 -4.92
CA PRO A 303 -13.53 6.49 -4.39
C PRO A 303 -12.91 6.19 -3.03
N HIS A 304 -11.66 6.62 -2.83
CA HIS A 304 -10.91 6.41 -1.61
C HIS A 304 -10.15 7.67 -1.22
N GLY A 305 -10.27 8.04 0.06
CA GLY A 305 -9.47 9.11 0.66
C GLY A 305 -9.66 10.49 0.05
N GLN A 306 -9.04 11.46 0.67
CA GLN A 306 -9.05 12.85 0.23
C GLN A 306 -7.65 13.45 0.11
N ASN A 307 -6.62 12.62 0.27
CA ASN A 307 -5.26 13.13 0.32
C ASN A 307 -4.75 13.44 -1.09
N SER A 308 -5.17 14.61 -1.60
CA SER A 308 -4.72 15.16 -2.90
C SER A 308 -3.19 15.36 -2.97
N ASN A 309 -2.52 15.50 -1.82
CA ASN A 309 -1.08 15.78 -1.78
C ASN A 309 -0.24 14.53 -2.07
N GLU A 310 -0.70 13.34 -1.73
CA GLU A 310 0.08 12.13 -2.01
C GLU A 310 0.29 11.92 -3.51
N GLY A 311 -0.75 12.07 -4.33
CA GLY A 311 -0.63 11.99 -5.79
C GLY A 311 0.32 13.03 -6.36
N PHE A 312 0.31 14.24 -5.81
CA PHE A 312 1.18 15.32 -6.24
C PHE A 312 2.65 14.99 -5.99
N TRP A 313 3.04 14.66 -4.76
CA TRP A 313 4.45 14.37 -4.47
C TRP A 313 4.94 13.06 -5.07
N ARG A 314 4.07 12.08 -5.28
CA ARG A 314 4.43 10.83 -6.02
C ARG A 314 4.75 11.09 -7.48
N VAL A 315 4.06 12.04 -8.12
CA VAL A 315 4.28 12.41 -9.52
C VAL A 315 5.47 13.34 -9.68
N PHE A 316 5.60 14.34 -8.80
CA PHE A 316 6.55 15.45 -8.97
C PHE A 316 7.78 15.37 -8.06
N GLY A 317 7.79 14.47 -7.08
CA GLY A 317 8.81 14.36 -6.03
C GLY A 317 8.45 15.16 -4.77
N GLU A 318 8.99 14.76 -3.64
CA GLU A 318 8.73 15.42 -2.34
C GLU A 318 9.28 16.85 -2.25
N GLY A 319 10.22 17.21 -3.13
CA GLY A 319 10.79 18.57 -3.19
C GLY A 319 9.94 19.56 -4.00
N ALA A 320 8.85 19.13 -4.64
CA ALA A 320 7.96 20.01 -5.39
C ALA A 320 6.93 20.66 -4.44
N GLU A 321 7.19 21.90 -4.02
CA GLU A 321 6.31 22.63 -3.10
C GLU A 321 5.04 23.19 -3.77
N SER A 322 5.09 23.40 -5.07
CA SER A 322 3.99 23.97 -5.85
C SER A 322 3.95 23.46 -7.29
N LEU A 323 2.80 23.58 -7.94
CA LEU A 323 2.63 23.22 -9.36
C LEU A 323 3.54 24.06 -10.28
N ALA A 324 3.80 25.31 -9.92
CA ALA A 324 4.68 26.20 -10.68
C ALA A 324 6.15 25.73 -10.70
N GLN A 325 6.60 25.10 -9.62
CA GLN A 325 7.97 24.57 -9.45
C GLN A 325 8.07 23.08 -9.83
N ALA A 326 6.94 22.43 -10.07
CA ALA A 326 6.87 20.99 -10.33
C ALA A 326 7.63 20.60 -11.62
N PRO A 327 8.45 19.54 -11.60
CA PRO A 327 9.21 19.12 -12.76
C PRO A 327 8.32 18.62 -13.90
N ARG A 328 8.74 18.85 -15.15
CA ARG A 328 8.05 18.47 -16.39
C ARG A 328 8.90 17.50 -17.23
N LYS A 329 9.62 16.57 -16.59
CA LYS A 329 10.60 15.72 -17.27
C LYS A 329 9.92 14.53 -17.96
N THR A 330 8.98 13.86 -17.31
CA THR A 330 8.30 12.68 -17.83
C THR A 330 6.98 13.01 -18.53
N ARG A 331 6.47 12.08 -19.37
CA ARG A 331 5.15 12.21 -20.00
C ARG A 331 4.05 12.37 -18.96
N MET A 332 4.13 11.59 -17.87
CA MET A 332 3.17 11.64 -16.78
C MET A 332 3.19 13.00 -16.07
N GLN A 333 4.37 13.52 -15.72
CA GLN A 333 4.49 14.83 -15.10
C GLN A 333 3.87 15.93 -15.96
N LYS A 334 4.12 15.92 -17.29
CA LYS A 334 3.54 16.88 -18.21
C LYS A 334 2.01 16.78 -18.27
N ALA A 335 1.47 15.57 -18.37
CA ALA A 335 0.03 15.34 -18.47
C ALA A 335 -0.70 15.73 -17.18
N VAL A 336 -0.19 15.30 -16.02
CA VAL A 336 -0.77 15.62 -14.71
C VAL A 336 -0.70 17.13 -14.44
N ALA A 337 0.42 17.77 -14.78
CA ALA A 337 0.56 19.20 -14.61
C ALA A 337 -0.43 19.99 -15.47
N ALA A 338 -0.58 19.66 -16.75
CA ALA A 338 -1.55 20.31 -17.62
C ALA A 338 -2.99 20.14 -17.11
N TYR A 339 -3.33 18.95 -16.59
CA TYR A 339 -4.63 18.71 -15.99
C TYR A 339 -4.87 19.58 -14.74
N LEU A 340 -3.90 19.69 -13.85
CA LEU A 340 -4.00 20.52 -12.65
C LEU A 340 -4.04 22.03 -12.99
N GLU A 341 -3.29 22.47 -14.00
CA GLU A 341 -3.30 23.86 -14.51
C GLU A 341 -4.66 24.24 -15.12
N SER A 342 -5.38 23.29 -15.71
CA SER A 342 -6.76 23.49 -16.21
C SER A 342 -7.82 23.55 -15.10
N GLY A 343 -7.42 23.48 -13.83
CA GLY A 343 -8.33 23.45 -12.67
C GLY A 343 -8.77 22.05 -12.25
N GLY A 344 -8.21 21.01 -12.86
CA GLY A 344 -8.44 19.62 -12.48
C GLY A 344 -7.97 19.34 -11.05
N LYS A 345 -8.53 18.30 -10.43
CA LYS A 345 -8.14 17.85 -9.08
C LYS A 345 -7.95 16.34 -9.11
N LEU A 346 -6.91 15.87 -8.44
CA LEU A 346 -6.67 14.44 -8.23
C LEU A 346 -6.78 14.12 -6.75
N THR A 347 -7.31 12.95 -6.46
CA THR A 347 -7.40 12.40 -5.10
C THR A 347 -6.73 11.02 -5.09
N ALA A 348 -7.20 10.12 -4.26
CA ALA A 348 -6.87 8.71 -4.34
C ALA A 348 -8.11 7.91 -4.75
N GLY A 349 -7.88 6.75 -5.33
CA GLY A 349 -8.89 5.76 -5.60
C GLY A 349 -8.57 4.43 -4.92
N GLY A 350 -9.56 3.60 -4.80
CA GLY A 350 -9.40 2.20 -4.45
C GLY A 350 -9.91 1.31 -5.57
N GLY A 351 -9.48 0.08 -5.55
CA GLY A 351 -9.96 -0.94 -6.46
C GLY A 351 -9.99 -2.30 -5.80
N ILE A 352 -10.93 -3.13 -6.19
CA ILE A 352 -11.09 -4.49 -5.67
C ILE A 352 -11.36 -5.46 -6.82
N VAL A 353 -10.80 -6.66 -6.72
CA VAL A 353 -11.07 -7.77 -7.63
C VAL A 353 -11.22 -9.05 -6.82
N LEU A 354 -12.29 -9.80 -7.08
CA LEU A 354 -12.54 -11.06 -6.39
C LEU A 354 -11.76 -12.22 -7.02
N ASN A 355 -11.46 -13.25 -6.23
CA ASN A 355 -10.86 -14.49 -6.74
C ASN A 355 -11.69 -15.10 -7.88
N THR A 356 -13.03 -15.02 -7.79
CA THR A 356 -13.96 -15.52 -8.81
C THR A 356 -13.86 -14.77 -10.16
N GLU A 357 -13.31 -13.57 -10.18
CA GLU A 357 -13.09 -12.76 -11.39
C GLU A 357 -11.76 -13.10 -12.10
N LYS A 358 -10.98 -14.04 -11.58
CA LYS A 358 -9.68 -14.46 -12.10
C LYS A 358 -8.74 -13.26 -12.32
N PRO A 359 -8.26 -12.62 -11.24
CA PRO A 359 -7.38 -11.46 -11.31
C PRO A 359 -6.22 -11.68 -12.28
N TRP A 360 -6.01 -10.73 -13.20
CA TRP A 360 -5.00 -10.82 -14.26
C TRP A 360 -5.03 -12.15 -15.05
N GLY A 361 -6.20 -12.79 -15.18
CA GLY A 361 -6.37 -14.06 -15.88
C GLY A 361 -5.86 -15.29 -15.12
N VAL A 362 -5.43 -15.13 -13.87
CA VAL A 362 -4.94 -16.23 -13.04
C VAL A 362 -6.10 -16.89 -12.32
N SER A 363 -6.22 -18.20 -12.46
CA SER A 363 -7.23 -18.99 -11.73
C SER A 363 -6.78 -19.21 -10.28
N PRO A 364 -7.63 -18.93 -9.29
CA PRO A 364 -7.32 -19.20 -7.90
C PRO A 364 -7.39 -20.70 -7.60
N PRO A 365 -6.76 -21.15 -6.50
CA PRO A 365 -7.03 -22.45 -5.89
C PRO A 365 -8.52 -22.62 -5.58
N GLN A 366 -9.01 -23.85 -5.61
CA GLN A 366 -10.43 -24.16 -5.44
C GLN A 366 -10.97 -23.71 -4.07
N ASP A 367 -10.15 -23.79 -3.03
CA ASP A 367 -10.47 -23.42 -1.65
C ASP A 367 -10.69 -21.90 -1.47
N LEU A 368 -10.21 -21.09 -2.41
CA LEU A 368 -10.38 -19.63 -2.41
C LEU A 368 -11.55 -19.15 -3.28
N LEU A 369 -12.37 -20.06 -3.81
CA LEU A 369 -13.57 -19.75 -4.61
C LEU A 369 -14.86 -19.64 -3.75
N LEU A 370 -14.77 -19.24 -2.51
CA LEU A 370 -15.86 -19.16 -1.53
C LEU A 370 -16.95 -18.15 -1.88
#